data_cb0c4850e5f7c503dd32c48f5e166264
#
_entry.id   cb0c4850e5f7c503dd32c48f5e166264
#
_cell.length_a   1.000
_cell.length_b   1.000
_cell.length_c   1.000
_cell.angle_alpha   90.00
_cell.angle_beta   90.00
_cell.angle_gamma   90.00
#
_symmetry.space_group_name_H-M   'P 1'
#
loop_
_entity.id
_entity.type
_entity.pdbx_description
1 polymer ?
#
loop_
_entity_poly.entity_id
_entity_poly.type
_entity_poly.pdbx_seq_one_letter_code
_entity_poly.pdbx_strand_id
1 'polypeptide(L)'
;MDMQKFCFGVDIGGTSIKMGLFANDGTLVEKWSIPTDLAENGAHILSDIAGSIQEKITQKGMALSSVLGVGIGVPGPVDENGVVHKCVNLGWGTTDVKQKMEALLQLPAFVGNDANVAALGEMFRGGGKGFSNLVMVTLGTGVGGGIILNGKIVHGSNGAGGEIGHLHMRDNEPEPCGWVTTAASSSMRRRQASSGCSSGI
;
A
#
# COMPACT_ATOMS: atom_id res chain seq x y z
N MET A 1 -30.56 -15.57 8.39
CA MET A 1 -29.12 -15.88 8.57
C MET A 1 -28.34 -14.77 7.93
N ASP A 2 -27.59 -14.02 8.72
CA ASP A 2 -26.68 -13.01 8.13
C ASP A 2 -25.64 -13.75 7.29
N MET A 3 -25.63 -13.47 5.98
CA MET A 3 -24.62 -14.03 5.09
C MET A 3 -23.25 -13.46 5.48
N GLN A 4 -22.28 -14.32 5.66
CA GLN A 4 -20.90 -13.91 5.93
C GLN A 4 -20.43 -12.98 4.83
N LYS A 5 -19.93 -11.82 5.21
CA LYS A 5 -19.39 -10.82 4.29
C LYS A 5 -17.88 -10.91 4.23
N PHE A 6 -17.33 -10.55 3.08
CA PHE A 6 -15.90 -10.62 2.79
C PHE A 6 -15.39 -9.31 2.19
N CYS A 7 -14.10 -9.09 2.26
CA CYS A 7 -13.41 -8.05 1.51
C CYS A 7 -12.06 -8.57 0.99
N PHE A 8 -11.57 -7.97 -0.07
CA PHE A 8 -10.24 -8.23 -0.60
C PHE A 8 -9.28 -7.13 -0.18
N GLY A 9 -8.04 -7.52 0.12
CA GLY A 9 -6.92 -6.60 0.32
C GLY A 9 -5.86 -6.85 -0.74
N VAL A 10 -5.29 -5.81 -1.30
CA VAL A 10 -4.26 -5.85 -2.34
C VAL A 10 -3.12 -4.92 -1.96
N ASP A 11 -1.90 -5.42 -2.01
CA ASP A 11 -0.66 -4.65 -1.83
C ASP A 11 0.16 -4.75 -3.11
N ILE A 12 0.22 -3.66 -3.88
CA ILE A 12 0.89 -3.61 -5.17
C ILE A 12 2.37 -3.29 -4.95
N GLY A 13 3.22 -4.30 -5.05
CA GLY A 13 4.67 -4.13 -5.05
C GLY A 13 5.26 -4.10 -6.45
N GLY A 14 6.50 -3.62 -6.58
CA GLY A 14 7.18 -3.55 -7.88
C GLY A 14 7.60 -4.91 -8.47
N THR A 15 7.56 -6.00 -7.68
CA THR A 15 7.93 -7.34 -8.14
C THR A 15 6.77 -8.33 -8.05
N SER A 16 5.94 -8.18 -7.02
CA SER A 16 4.79 -9.04 -6.76
C SER A 16 3.66 -8.24 -6.14
N ILE A 17 2.45 -8.62 -6.46
CA ILE A 17 1.22 -8.11 -5.89
C ILE A 17 0.74 -9.13 -4.89
N LYS A 18 0.65 -8.74 -3.62
CA LYS A 18 0.14 -9.58 -2.55
C LYS A 18 -1.34 -9.34 -2.38
N MET A 19 -2.09 -10.41 -2.22
CA MET A 19 -3.54 -10.38 -2.15
C MET A 19 -4.04 -11.21 -0.99
N GLY A 20 -5.13 -10.78 -0.38
CA GLY A 20 -5.78 -11.48 0.71
C GLY A 20 -7.29 -11.40 0.64
N LEU A 21 -7.95 -12.48 1.00
CA LEU A 21 -9.38 -12.55 1.27
C LEU A 21 -9.60 -12.52 2.77
N PHE A 22 -10.43 -11.62 3.23
CA PHE A 22 -10.74 -11.43 4.64
C PHE A 22 -12.24 -11.55 4.89
N ALA A 23 -12.61 -12.12 6.02
CA ALA A 23 -13.94 -11.96 6.57
C ALA A 23 -14.14 -10.52 7.06
N ASN A 24 -15.39 -10.08 7.21
CA ASN A 24 -15.74 -8.72 7.62
C ASN A 24 -15.23 -8.33 9.03
N ASP A 25 -14.89 -9.32 9.85
CA ASP A 25 -14.25 -9.11 11.16
C ASP A 25 -12.73 -8.89 11.06
N GLY A 26 -12.17 -8.94 9.86
CA GLY A 26 -10.73 -8.81 9.56
C GLY A 26 -9.94 -10.10 9.71
N THR A 27 -10.60 -11.24 9.87
CA THR A 27 -9.93 -12.57 9.87
C THR A 27 -9.44 -12.89 8.47
N LEU A 28 -8.15 -13.20 8.33
CA LEU A 28 -7.57 -13.63 7.06
C LEU A 28 -8.07 -15.04 6.72
N VAL A 29 -8.78 -15.17 5.61
CA VAL A 29 -9.31 -16.43 5.09
C VAL A 29 -8.29 -17.11 4.18
N GLU A 30 -7.68 -16.34 3.29
CA GLU A 30 -6.68 -16.83 2.35
C GLU A 30 -5.75 -15.70 1.90
N LYS A 31 -4.50 -16.02 1.61
CA LYS A 31 -3.53 -15.11 1.00
C LYS A 31 -2.86 -15.77 -0.19
N TRP A 32 -2.57 -14.98 -1.22
CA TRP A 32 -1.84 -15.41 -2.40
C TRP A 32 -1.07 -14.22 -3.00
N SER A 33 -0.33 -14.45 -4.05
CA SER A 33 0.35 -13.41 -4.80
C SER A 33 0.36 -13.71 -6.28
N ILE A 34 0.44 -12.66 -7.09
CA ILE A 34 0.69 -12.72 -8.52
C ILE A 34 1.93 -11.89 -8.85
N PRO A 35 2.65 -12.16 -9.94
CA PRO A 35 3.76 -11.32 -10.38
C PRO A 35 3.25 -9.94 -10.78
N THR A 36 4.09 -8.91 -10.63
CA THR A 36 3.79 -7.57 -11.15
C THR A 36 4.29 -7.50 -12.59
N ASP A 37 3.38 -7.35 -13.55
CA ASP A 37 3.74 -7.11 -14.94
C ASP A 37 4.02 -5.62 -15.16
N LEU A 38 5.29 -5.28 -15.35
CA LEU A 38 5.75 -3.91 -15.62
C LEU A 38 5.82 -3.59 -17.12
N ALA A 39 5.47 -4.54 -18.00
CA ALA A 39 5.39 -4.29 -19.42
C ALA A 39 4.42 -3.14 -19.72
N GLU A 40 4.69 -2.39 -20.78
CA GLU A 40 3.85 -1.27 -21.21
C GLU A 40 3.55 -0.25 -20.08
N ASN A 41 4.56 0.02 -19.22
CA ASN A 41 4.41 0.87 -18.04
C ASN A 41 3.32 0.37 -17.05
N GLY A 42 3.25 -0.93 -16.85
CA GLY A 42 2.32 -1.54 -15.91
C GLY A 42 0.84 -1.46 -16.33
N ALA A 43 0.58 -1.42 -17.64
CA ALA A 43 -0.79 -1.27 -18.17
C ALA A 43 -1.72 -2.42 -17.74
N HIS A 44 -1.17 -3.61 -17.53
CA HIS A 44 -1.95 -4.81 -17.21
C HIS A 44 -2.16 -5.05 -15.71
N ILE A 45 -1.46 -4.35 -14.83
CA ILE A 45 -1.50 -4.58 -13.38
C ILE A 45 -2.95 -4.62 -12.83
N LEU A 46 -3.78 -3.66 -13.18
CA LEU A 46 -5.14 -3.58 -12.64
C LEU A 46 -6.07 -4.67 -13.21
N SER A 47 -5.92 -5.03 -14.48
CA SER A 47 -6.66 -6.14 -15.08
C SER A 47 -6.25 -7.49 -14.49
N ASP A 48 -4.97 -7.69 -14.19
CA ASP A 48 -4.47 -8.92 -13.60
C ASP A 48 -4.96 -9.09 -12.16
N ILE A 49 -4.98 -8.00 -11.39
CA ILE A 49 -5.58 -7.97 -10.05
C ILE A 49 -7.07 -8.33 -10.12
N ALA A 50 -7.80 -7.69 -11.02
CA ALA A 50 -9.23 -7.94 -11.18
C ALA A 50 -9.53 -9.38 -11.60
N GLY A 51 -8.79 -9.90 -12.58
CA GLY A 51 -8.90 -11.29 -13.02
C GLY A 51 -8.65 -12.29 -11.89
N SER A 52 -7.58 -12.05 -11.10
CA SER A 52 -7.24 -12.91 -9.95
C SER A 52 -8.31 -12.87 -8.86
N ILE A 53 -8.93 -11.70 -8.58
CA ILE A 53 -10.04 -11.60 -7.63
C ILE A 53 -11.28 -12.33 -8.15
N GLN A 54 -11.64 -12.15 -9.44
CA GLN A 54 -12.79 -12.80 -10.06
C GLN A 54 -12.63 -14.32 -10.09
N GLU A 55 -11.43 -14.80 -10.39
CA GLU A 55 -11.10 -16.23 -10.30
C GLU A 55 -11.30 -16.76 -8.87
N LYS A 56 -10.83 -16.03 -7.86
CA LYS A 56 -10.99 -16.42 -6.46
C LYS A 56 -12.46 -16.45 -6.02
N ILE A 57 -13.26 -15.47 -6.42
CA ILE A 57 -14.72 -15.45 -6.18
C ILE A 57 -15.37 -16.71 -6.78
N THR A 58 -15.01 -17.04 -8.03
CA THR A 58 -15.53 -18.22 -8.73
C THR A 58 -15.10 -19.52 -8.07
N GLN A 59 -13.82 -19.70 -7.74
CA GLN A 59 -13.27 -20.89 -7.11
C GLN A 59 -13.94 -21.19 -5.76
N LYS A 60 -14.31 -20.15 -5.01
CA LYS A 60 -14.96 -20.28 -3.71
C LYS A 60 -16.50 -20.33 -3.80
N GLY A 61 -17.08 -20.24 -4.98
CA GLY A 61 -18.53 -20.19 -5.16
C GLY A 61 -19.19 -19.01 -4.44
N MET A 62 -18.49 -17.88 -4.33
CA MET A 62 -18.97 -16.70 -3.60
C MET A 62 -19.95 -15.90 -4.46
N ALA A 63 -21.05 -15.46 -3.87
CA ALA A 63 -21.89 -14.45 -4.51
C ALA A 63 -21.21 -13.08 -4.45
N LEU A 64 -21.25 -12.31 -5.54
CA LEU A 64 -20.66 -10.95 -5.56
C LEU A 64 -21.26 -10.06 -4.46
N SER A 65 -22.54 -10.22 -4.16
CA SER A 65 -23.26 -9.53 -3.07
C SER A 65 -22.72 -9.84 -1.67
N SER A 66 -21.91 -10.91 -1.51
CA SER A 66 -21.23 -11.22 -0.24
C SER A 66 -19.89 -10.48 -0.10
N VAL A 67 -19.39 -9.84 -1.15
CA VAL A 67 -18.14 -9.08 -1.15
C VAL A 67 -18.43 -7.61 -0.91
N LEU A 68 -17.86 -7.05 0.14
CA LEU A 68 -18.04 -5.64 0.53
C LEU A 68 -17.24 -4.67 -0.36
N GLY A 69 -16.09 -5.12 -0.87
CA GLY A 69 -15.21 -4.30 -1.70
C GLY A 69 -13.77 -4.76 -1.66
N VAL A 70 -12.90 -3.94 -2.25
CA VAL A 70 -11.45 -4.15 -2.29
C VAL A 70 -10.70 -2.95 -1.74
N GLY A 71 -9.74 -3.20 -0.83
CA GLY A 71 -8.77 -2.21 -0.36
C GLY A 71 -7.44 -2.42 -1.06
N ILE A 72 -6.84 -1.35 -1.58
CA ILE A 72 -5.64 -1.42 -2.42
C ILE A 72 -4.57 -0.48 -1.86
N GLY A 73 -3.41 -1.03 -1.52
CA GLY A 73 -2.20 -0.29 -1.21
C GLY A 73 -1.34 -0.13 -2.46
N VAL A 74 -0.93 1.09 -2.76
CA VAL A 74 -0.11 1.42 -3.93
C VAL A 74 1.12 2.21 -3.48
N PRO A 75 2.32 1.93 -4.01
CA PRO A 75 3.49 2.76 -3.74
C PRO A 75 3.32 4.14 -4.40
N GLY A 76 3.58 5.19 -3.64
CA GLY A 76 3.50 6.58 -4.10
C GLY A 76 2.28 7.37 -3.60
N PRO A 77 2.19 8.65 -3.97
CA PRO A 77 1.14 9.55 -3.51
C PRO A 77 -0.24 9.16 -4.09
N VAL A 78 -1.21 9.02 -3.21
CA VAL A 78 -2.61 8.73 -3.56
C VAL A 78 -3.48 9.79 -2.90
N ASP A 79 -4.34 10.43 -3.68
CA ASP A 79 -5.29 11.42 -3.15
C ASP A 79 -6.55 10.77 -2.54
N GLU A 80 -7.40 11.60 -1.97
CA GLU A 80 -8.66 11.16 -1.33
C GLU A 80 -9.67 10.51 -2.29
N ASN A 81 -9.51 10.74 -3.60
CA ASN A 81 -10.35 10.15 -4.64
C ASN A 81 -9.82 8.80 -5.13
N GLY A 82 -8.66 8.37 -4.64
CA GLY A 82 -8.01 7.12 -5.07
C GLY A 82 -7.25 7.23 -6.39
N VAL A 83 -6.86 8.47 -6.75
CA VAL A 83 -6.00 8.74 -7.90
C VAL A 83 -4.55 8.70 -7.47
N VAL A 84 -3.76 7.89 -8.15
CA VAL A 84 -2.30 7.85 -8.02
C VAL A 84 -1.72 8.92 -8.93
N HIS A 85 -1.01 9.90 -8.37
CA HIS A 85 -0.46 11.00 -9.17
C HIS A 85 0.80 10.62 -9.92
N LYS A 86 1.66 9.80 -9.32
CA LYS A 86 2.86 9.26 -9.96
C LYS A 86 3.37 8.04 -9.17
N CYS A 87 3.60 6.95 -9.86
CA CYS A 87 4.23 5.77 -9.28
C CYS A 87 5.35 5.27 -10.19
N VAL A 88 6.58 5.76 -9.94
CA VAL A 88 7.75 5.44 -10.78
C VAL A 88 8.05 3.93 -10.79
N ASN A 89 7.86 3.28 -9.65
CA ASN A 89 8.14 1.84 -9.50
C ASN A 89 7.22 0.95 -10.34
N LEU A 90 6.04 1.46 -10.74
CA LEU A 90 5.08 0.76 -11.59
C LEU A 90 5.02 1.31 -13.02
N GLY A 91 5.80 2.34 -13.31
CA GLY A 91 5.76 3.05 -14.59
C GLY A 91 4.53 3.95 -14.76
N TRP A 92 3.72 4.15 -13.70
CA TRP A 92 2.48 4.90 -13.80
C TRP A 92 2.70 6.42 -13.72
N GLY A 93 2.05 7.14 -14.64
CA GLY A 93 1.70 8.54 -14.47
C GLY A 93 0.45 8.69 -13.59
N THR A 94 -0.32 9.76 -13.84
CA THR A 94 -1.62 9.94 -13.16
C THR A 94 -2.58 8.84 -13.58
N THR A 95 -3.02 8.05 -12.59
CA THR A 95 -3.87 6.88 -12.82
C THR A 95 -5.01 6.86 -11.81
N ASP A 96 -6.25 6.89 -12.28
CA ASP A 96 -7.43 6.69 -11.44
C ASP A 96 -7.62 5.18 -11.18
N VAL A 97 -6.98 4.71 -10.14
CA VAL A 97 -7.00 3.30 -9.74
C VAL A 97 -8.36 2.90 -9.22
N LYS A 98 -9.01 3.78 -8.43
CA LYS A 98 -10.33 3.51 -7.87
C LYS A 98 -11.36 3.29 -8.96
N GLN A 99 -11.52 4.26 -9.86
CA GLN A 99 -12.51 4.18 -10.94
C GLN A 99 -12.29 2.95 -11.83
N LYS A 100 -11.02 2.66 -12.18
CA LYS A 100 -10.70 1.50 -13.00
C LYS A 100 -11.03 0.19 -12.31
N MET A 101 -10.70 0.04 -11.03
CA MET A 101 -11.00 -1.18 -10.29
C MET A 101 -12.49 -1.37 -10.04
N GLU A 102 -13.22 -0.30 -9.74
CA GLU A 102 -14.69 -0.33 -9.63
C GLU A 102 -15.35 -0.75 -10.95
N ALA A 103 -14.84 -0.26 -12.08
CA ALA A 103 -15.32 -0.66 -13.41
C ALA A 103 -15.05 -2.14 -13.71
N LEU A 104 -13.86 -2.65 -13.36
CA LEU A 104 -13.47 -4.03 -13.63
C LEU A 104 -14.16 -5.05 -12.72
N LEU A 105 -14.35 -4.73 -11.45
CA LEU A 105 -14.86 -5.67 -10.44
C LEU A 105 -16.35 -5.51 -10.16
N GLN A 106 -16.95 -4.37 -10.49
CA GLN A 106 -18.30 -4.00 -10.06
C GLN A 106 -18.48 -4.06 -8.54
N LEU A 107 -17.42 -3.69 -7.82
CA LEU A 107 -17.33 -3.64 -6.36
C LEU A 107 -16.75 -2.30 -5.92
N PRO A 108 -17.10 -1.78 -4.74
CA PRO A 108 -16.44 -0.61 -4.17
C PRO A 108 -14.94 -0.82 -4.05
N ALA A 109 -14.14 0.16 -4.45
CA ALA A 109 -12.69 0.15 -4.30
C ALA A 109 -12.20 1.31 -3.43
N PHE A 110 -11.26 1.02 -2.54
CA PHE A 110 -10.59 2.00 -1.68
C PHE A 110 -9.10 1.91 -1.94
N VAL A 111 -8.48 3.03 -2.28
CA VAL A 111 -7.07 3.08 -2.67
C VAL A 111 -6.33 4.03 -1.74
N GLY A 112 -5.16 3.63 -1.31
CA GLY A 112 -4.30 4.45 -0.46
C GLY A 112 -2.83 4.15 -0.69
N ASN A 113 -1.96 5.03 -0.21
CA ASN A 113 -0.54 4.76 -0.18
C ASN A 113 -0.25 3.52 0.69
N ASP A 114 0.71 2.70 0.31
CA ASP A 114 1.07 1.43 0.97
C ASP A 114 1.38 1.57 2.46
N ALA A 115 2.17 2.57 2.87
CA ALA A 115 2.47 2.83 4.27
C ALA A 115 1.23 3.32 5.05
N ASN A 116 0.37 4.11 4.41
CA ASN A 116 -0.88 4.57 5.01
C ASN A 116 -1.86 3.42 5.25
N VAL A 117 -2.04 2.53 4.29
CA VAL A 117 -2.92 1.35 4.48
C VAL A 117 -2.34 0.36 5.48
N ALA A 118 -1.00 0.24 5.55
CA ALA A 118 -0.35 -0.54 6.60
C ALA A 118 -0.60 0.04 7.99
N ALA A 119 -0.54 1.38 8.15
CA ALA A 119 -0.88 2.05 9.41
C ALA A 119 -2.34 1.80 9.83
N LEU A 120 -3.29 1.79 8.88
CA LEU A 120 -4.67 1.38 9.16
C LEU A 120 -4.77 -0.07 9.62
N GLY A 121 -4.03 -0.96 8.99
CA GLY A 121 -3.96 -2.37 9.37
C GLY A 121 -3.47 -2.54 10.82
N GLU A 122 -2.41 -1.81 11.21
CA GLU A 122 -1.88 -1.79 12.57
C GLU A 122 -2.88 -1.21 13.58
N MET A 123 -3.62 -0.17 13.20
CA MET A 123 -4.69 0.38 14.06
C MET A 123 -5.85 -0.61 14.22
N PHE A 124 -6.20 -1.35 13.19
CA PHE A 124 -7.35 -2.26 13.20
C PHE A 124 -7.04 -3.59 13.91
N ARG A 125 -5.89 -4.21 13.63
CA ARG A 125 -5.54 -5.57 14.08
C ARG A 125 -4.15 -5.71 14.67
N GLY A 126 -3.31 -4.68 14.62
CA GLY A 126 -1.92 -4.73 15.08
C GLY A 126 -1.68 -4.00 16.38
N GLY A 127 -0.46 -3.48 16.52
CA GLY A 127 0.02 -2.78 17.73
C GLY A 127 -0.68 -1.45 18.02
N GLY A 128 -1.38 -0.89 17.02
CA GLY A 128 -2.17 0.33 17.16
C GLY A 128 -3.62 0.12 17.60
N LYS A 129 -4.04 -1.12 17.87
CA LYS A 129 -5.42 -1.42 18.23
C LYS A 129 -5.85 -0.70 19.52
N GLY A 130 -6.96 0.02 19.44
CA GLY A 130 -7.52 0.81 20.54
C GLY A 130 -7.03 2.25 20.61
N PHE A 131 -6.09 2.65 19.75
CA PHE A 131 -5.64 4.03 19.63
C PHE A 131 -6.30 4.71 18.43
N SER A 132 -6.67 5.97 18.58
CA SER A 132 -7.21 6.82 17.51
C SER A 132 -6.13 7.73 16.88
N ASN A 133 -4.96 7.82 17.50
CA ASN A 133 -3.81 8.58 17.02
C ASN A 133 -2.59 7.67 16.97
N LEU A 134 -1.98 7.56 15.80
CA LEU A 134 -0.90 6.63 15.53
C LEU A 134 0.08 7.22 14.51
N VAL A 135 1.36 7.06 14.75
CA VAL A 135 2.40 7.23 13.74
C VAL A 135 3.06 5.87 13.54
N MET A 136 2.99 5.37 12.32
CA MET A 136 3.67 4.15 11.92
C MET A 136 4.90 4.50 11.08
N VAL A 137 6.00 3.81 11.35
CA VAL A 137 7.26 3.93 10.59
C VAL A 137 7.62 2.57 10.02
N THR A 138 7.76 2.48 8.71
CA THR A 138 8.23 1.27 8.04
C THR A 138 9.71 1.42 7.71
N LEU A 139 10.49 0.40 8.06
CA LEU A 139 11.93 0.33 7.81
C LEU A 139 12.21 -0.86 6.90
N GLY A 140 12.42 -0.57 5.61
CA GLY A 140 12.70 -1.57 4.57
C GLY A 140 13.80 -1.10 3.63
N THR A 141 13.59 -1.23 2.33
CA THR A 141 14.47 -0.65 1.29
C THR A 141 14.62 0.87 1.48
N GLY A 142 13.58 1.53 1.95
CA GLY A 142 13.54 2.93 2.36
C GLY A 142 12.88 3.08 3.73
N VAL A 143 12.55 4.31 4.06
CA VAL A 143 11.75 4.68 5.23
C VAL A 143 10.40 5.19 4.72
N GLY A 144 9.33 4.53 5.12
CA GLY A 144 7.96 4.99 4.88
C GLY A 144 7.27 5.36 6.19
N GLY A 145 6.15 6.03 6.10
CA GLY A 145 5.35 6.36 7.27
C GLY A 145 3.87 6.53 6.96
N GLY A 146 3.06 6.28 7.97
CA GLY A 146 1.63 6.56 7.96
C GLY A 146 1.23 7.26 9.24
N ILE A 147 0.45 8.32 9.12
CA ILE A 147 -0.03 9.10 10.26
C ILE A 147 -1.55 8.99 10.33
N ILE A 148 -2.06 8.62 11.48
CA ILE A 148 -3.47 8.58 11.78
C ILE A 148 -3.76 9.57 12.90
N LEU A 149 -4.72 10.46 12.70
CA LEU A 149 -5.23 11.39 13.69
C LEU A 149 -6.75 11.25 13.78
N ASN A 150 -7.26 11.09 15.02
CA ASN A 150 -8.68 10.91 15.30
C ASN A 150 -9.31 9.77 14.45
N GLY A 151 -8.58 8.67 14.29
CA GLY A 151 -9.02 7.50 13.51
C GLY A 151 -8.99 7.67 12.00
N LYS A 152 -8.42 8.77 11.49
CA LYS A 152 -8.35 9.07 10.05
C LYS A 152 -6.91 9.23 9.59
N ILE A 153 -6.60 8.72 8.41
CA ILE A 153 -5.30 8.94 7.76
C ILE A 153 -5.11 10.41 7.43
N VAL A 154 -3.91 10.91 7.69
CA VAL A 154 -3.46 12.24 7.27
C VAL A 154 -2.88 12.10 5.86
N HIS A 155 -3.70 12.38 4.85
CA HIS A 155 -3.26 12.33 3.45
C HIS A 155 -2.35 13.53 3.07
N GLY A 156 -2.47 14.65 3.79
CA GLY A 156 -1.87 15.91 3.35
C GLY A 156 -2.59 16.48 2.13
N SER A 157 -2.33 17.75 1.80
CA SER A 157 -3.00 18.46 0.70
C SER A 157 -2.71 17.88 -0.70
N ASN A 158 -1.61 17.15 -0.86
CA ASN A 158 -1.16 16.58 -2.14
C ASN A 158 -0.94 15.05 -2.05
N GLY A 159 -1.56 14.38 -1.10
CA GLY A 159 -1.40 12.93 -0.91
C GLY A 159 -0.04 12.50 -0.34
N ALA A 160 0.80 13.43 0.11
CA ALA A 160 2.13 13.17 0.66
C ALA A 160 2.19 13.22 2.21
N GLY A 161 1.04 13.08 2.88
CA GLY A 161 0.99 12.98 4.33
C GLY A 161 1.69 11.71 4.81
N GLY A 162 2.58 11.84 5.80
CA GLY A 162 3.30 10.69 6.33
C GLY A 162 4.61 10.33 5.61
N GLU A 163 5.03 11.10 4.60
CA GLU A 163 6.30 10.89 3.88
C GLU A 163 7.52 11.25 4.75
N ILE A 164 7.62 10.62 5.93
CA ILE A 164 8.68 10.87 6.93
C ILE A 164 10.06 10.46 6.44
N GLY A 165 10.14 9.57 5.44
CA GLY A 165 11.40 9.18 4.81
C GLY A 165 12.09 10.31 4.05
N HIS A 166 11.39 11.41 3.78
CA HIS A 166 11.91 12.60 3.11
C HIS A 166 12.28 13.74 4.08
N LEU A 167 12.13 13.54 5.39
CA LEU A 167 12.56 14.52 6.37
C LEU A 167 14.07 14.74 6.27
N HIS A 168 14.49 16.02 6.31
CA HIS A 168 15.88 16.38 6.39
C HIS A 168 16.45 15.97 7.75
N MET A 169 17.48 15.11 7.75
CA MET A 169 18.07 14.57 8.99
C MET A 169 19.49 15.06 9.22
N ARG A 170 20.21 15.42 8.18
CA ARG A 170 21.64 15.79 8.27
C ARG A 170 22.05 16.64 7.07
N ASP A 171 22.86 17.67 7.32
CA ASP A 171 23.50 18.46 6.25
C ASP A 171 24.65 17.68 5.60
N ASN A 172 24.88 17.99 4.32
CA ASN A 172 25.99 17.47 3.52
C ASN A 172 26.06 15.94 3.40
N GLU A 173 24.90 15.25 3.41
CA GLU A 173 24.83 13.84 3.09
C GLU A 173 25.19 13.62 1.60
N PRO A 174 26.27 12.86 1.30
CA PRO A 174 26.77 12.73 -0.08
C PRO A 174 25.90 11.85 -0.96
N GLU A 175 25.03 11.01 -0.39
CA GLU A 175 24.12 10.16 -1.17
C GLU A 175 22.75 10.80 -1.28
N PRO A 176 22.30 11.19 -2.51
CA PRO A 176 20.93 11.64 -2.69
C PRO A 176 19.95 10.49 -2.44
N CYS A 177 18.83 10.78 -1.80
CA CYS A 177 17.69 9.87 -1.86
C CYS A 177 17.05 9.93 -3.25
N GLY A 178 16.19 8.99 -3.59
CA GLY A 178 15.51 8.96 -4.90
C GLY A 178 14.68 10.20 -5.27
N TRP A 179 14.58 11.20 -4.38
CA TRP A 179 13.86 12.45 -4.50
C TRP A 179 14.76 13.67 -4.31
N VAL A 180 15.91 13.73 -4.89
CA VAL A 180 16.75 14.95 -5.02
C VAL A 180 17.13 15.66 -3.70
N THR A 181 16.84 15.13 -2.52
CA THR A 181 17.31 15.66 -1.24
C THR A 181 18.49 14.85 -0.73
N THR A 182 19.59 15.53 -0.41
CA THR A 182 20.86 14.89 -0.02
C THR A 182 20.90 14.42 1.43
N ALA A 183 19.89 14.69 2.24
CA ALA A 183 19.93 14.43 3.67
C ALA A 183 18.65 13.79 4.22
N ALA A 184 17.91 13.04 3.41
CA ALA A 184 16.68 12.40 3.83
C ALA A 184 16.95 11.12 4.67
N SER A 185 16.06 10.82 5.60
CA SER A 185 16.14 9.64 6.46
C SER A 185 16.23 8.31 5.69
N SER A 186 15.64 8.25 4.49
CA SER A 186 15.71 7.07 3.60
C SER A 186 17.12 6.75 3.12
N SER A 187 17.93 7.76 2.77
CA SER A 187 19.31 7.56 2.34
C SER A 187 20.23 7.11 3.50
N MET A 188 20.04 7.68 4.69
CA MET A 188 20.76 7.27 5.89
C MET A 188 20.50 5.80 6.25
N ARG A 189 19.26 5.35 6.14
CA ARG A 189 18.90 3.95 6.42
C ARG A 189 19.61 2.96 5.51
N ARG A 190 19.73 3.28 4.23
CA ARG A 190 20.39 2.42 3.24
C ARG A 190 21.87 2.20 3.56
N ARG A 191 22.55 3.22 4.08
CA ARG A 191 23.95 3.09 4.52
C ARG A 191 24.11 2.19 5.73
N GLN A 192 23.24 2.30 6.74
CA GLN A 192 23.33 1.44 7.92
C GLN A 192 23.09 -0.03 7.59
N ALA A 193 22.20 -0.33 6.63
CA ALA A 193 21.97 -1.70 6.19
C ALA A 193 23.17 -2.28 5.41
N SER A 194 23.95 -1.46 4.69
CA SER A 194 25.12 -1.90 3.93
C SER A 194 26.41 -1.95 4.77
N SER A 195 26.50 -1.19 5.86
CA SER A 195 27.69 -1.15 6.75
C SER A 195 27.61 -2.12 7.95
N GLY A 196 26.48 -2.79 8.13
CA GLY A 196 26.20 -3.61 9.32
C GLY A 196 26.72 -5.05 9.27
N CYS A 197 27.74 -5.37 8.45
CA CYS A 197 28.30 -6.71 8.44
C CYS A 197 29.83 -6.71 8.35
N SER A 198 30.48 -5.95 9.25
CA SER A 198 31.91 -6.15 9.54
C SER A 198 32.29 -5.52 10.86
N SER A 199 32.02 -6.18 11.94
CA SER A 199 32.92 -6.20 13.11
C SER A 199 32.60 -7.45 13.88
N GLY A 200 33.45 -8.42 13.68
CA GLY A 200 33.63 -9.49 14.62
C GLY A 200 34.13 -8.93 15.97
N ILE A 201 33.74 -9.52 16.97
CA ILE A 201 34.44 -10.14 18.11
C ILE A 201 33.35 -10.72 18.98
#